data_61086f0dc0f320f562ece0982a34612a
#
_entry.id   61086f0dc0f320f562ece0982a34612a
#
_cell.length_a   1.000
_cell.length_b   1.000
_cell.length_c   1.000
_cell.angle_alpha   90.00
_cell.angle_beta   90.00
_cell.angle_gamma   90.00
#
_symmetry.space_group_name_H-M   'P 1'
#
loop_
_entity.id
_entity.type
_entity.pdbx_description
1 polymer ?
#
loop_
_entity_poly.entity_id
_entity_poly.type
_entity_poly.pdbx_seq_one_letter_code
_entity_poly.pdbx_strand_id
1 'polypeptide(L)'
;MSPLQRGMTPEEGAALLIHAYERGVRFLDTADLYGTYPHIRLALKDAPDYVVSTKAYVWDEATAAAALERAFRGIGRDYIDLFMLHEQESLYTLRGHEEALKYLRRQKELGHIGAVGVSTHFSGCVRAATRFPMIEVIHPLINRAGIGIQDGTREDMEDAIRMARDFGIGIFAMKPLGGGHLISDNAAALRYAIESPLLDSVAMGMQTFDEIDANVAAFEGDFSKMERLKDRPRKIMVHDWCEGCGRCAERCRQKAIAVVDGRAVVDASKCVFCGYCARACPQFCIKVV
;
A
#
# COMPACT_ATOMS: atom_id res chain seq x y z
N MET A 1 1.40 -4.51 6.08
CA MET A 1 2.19 -3.54 6.91
C MET A 1 2.49 -2.32 6.07
N SER A 2 2.48 -1.14 6.62
CA SER A 2 2.73 0.13 5.92
C SER A 2 3.73 0.96 6.73
N PRO A 3 4.22 2.11 6.22
CA PRO A 3 5.08 2.99 7.01
C PRO A 3 4.47 3.47 8.32
N LEU A 4 3.14 3.41 8.49
CA LEU A 4 2.46 3.76 9.74
C LEU A 4 2.86 2.85 10.91
N GLN A 5 3.17 1.58 10.64
CA GLN A 5 3.59 0.63 11.66
C GLN A 5 5.10 0.70 12.00
N ARG A 6 5.87 1.56 11.31
CA ARG A 6 7.30 1.76 11.64
C ARG A 6 7.51 2.27 13.08
N GLY A 7 6.55 3.03 13.62
CA GLY A 7 6.59 3.54 14.99
C GLY A 7 6.22 2.53 16.08
N MET A 8 5.76 1.34 15.69
CA MET A 8 5.48 0.22 16.61
C MET A 8 6.75 -0.59 16.82
N THR A 9 6.88 -1.23 17.99
CA THR A 9 7.91 -2.25 18.16
C THR A 9 7.62 -3.46 17.26
N PRO A 10 8.63 -4.26 16.89
CA PRO A 10 8.39 -5.49 16.14
C PRO A 10 7.38 -6.43 16.82
N GLU A 11 7.38 -6.49 18.16
CA GLU A 11 6.46 -7.30 18.95
C GLU A 11 5.01 -6.81 18.85
N GLU A 12 4.79 -5.49 18.97
CA GLU A 12 3.46 -4.88 18.81
C GLU A 12 2.90 -5.14 17.40
N GLY A 13 3.73 -4.93 16.37
CA GLY A 13 3.33 -5.20 15.00
C GLY A 13 3.11 -6.67 14.71
N ALA A 14 3.90 -7.56 15.29
CA ALA A 14 3.70 -9.01 15.17
C ALA A 14 2.39 -9.45 15.83
N ALA A 15 2.04 -8.90 17.00
CA ALA A 15 0.77 -9.20 17.68
C ALA A 15 -0.44 -8.83 16.79
N LEU A 16 -0.40 -7.68 16.09
CA LEU A 16 -1.45 -7.31 15.14
C LEU A 16 -1.54 -8.30 13.96
N LEU A 17 -0.39 -8.74 13.43
CA LEU A 17 -0.37 -9.70 12.33
C LEU A 17 -0.88 -11.07 12.77
N ILE A 18 -0.50 -11.55 13.95
CA ILE A 18 -0.99 -12.83 14.51
C ILE A 18 -2.51 -12.75 14.71
N HIS A 19 -3.03 -11.67 15.29
CA HIS A 19 -4.46 -11.48 15.42
C HIS A 19 -5.18 -11.46 14.05
N ALA A 20 -4.64 -10.77 13.06
CA ALA A 20 -5.19 -10.79 11.71
C ALA A 20 -5.20 -12.21 11.10
N TYR A 21 -4.15 -12.99 11.35
CA TYR A 21 -4.08 -14.41 10.94
C TYR A 21 -5.16 -15.26 11.60
N GLU A 22 -5.37 -15.12 12.90
CA GLU A 22 -6.44 -15.78 13.66
C GLU A 22 -7.83 -15.40 13.15
N ARG A 23 -7.97 -14.18 12.62
CA ARG A 23 -9.19 -13.68 11.97
C ARG A 23 -9.33 -14.10 10.50
N GLY A 24 -8.45 -14.94 9.97
CA GLY A 24 -8.54 -15.45 8.60
C GLY A 24 -7.77 -14.69 7.54
N VAL A 25 -7.09 -13.59 7.86
CA VAL A 25 -6.22 -12.88 6.90
C VAL A 25 -4.99 -13.74 6.59
N ARG A 26 -4.72 -13.95 5.29
CA ARG A 26 -3.61 -14.81 4.83
C ARG A 26 -2.61 -14.09 3.94
N PHE A 27 -2.89 -12.86 3.52
CA PHE A 27 -2.07 -12.10 2.61
C PHE A 27 -1.52 -10.84 3.27
N LEU A 28 -0.19 -10.73 3.35
CA LEU A 28 0.53 -9.57 3.88
C LEU A 28 1.18 -8.79 2.76
N ASP A 29 0.99 -7.48 2.77
CA ASP A 29 1.73 -6.55 1.92
C ASP A 29 2.68 -5.68 2.74
N THR A 30 3.90 -5.51 2.21
CA THR A 30 4.93 -4.61 2.74
C THR A 30 5.78 -4.00 1.62
N ALA A 31 6.86 -3.32 1.97
CA ALA A 31 7.91 -2.88 1.06
C ALA A 31 9.25 -2.73 1.81
N ASP A 32 10.34 -2.82 1.08
CA ASP A 32 11.71 -2.68 1.59
C ASP A 32 11.89 -1.39 2.40
N LEU A 33 11.40 -0.27 1.87
CA LEU A 33 11.51 1.03 2.53
C LEU A 33 10.62 1.21 3.78
N TYR A 34 9.64 0.32 4.02
CA TYR A 34 8.71 0.50 5.15
C TYR A 34 9.35 0.14 6.50
N GLY A 35 10.45 -0.61 6.51
CA GLY A 35 11.14 -1.00 7.73
C GLY A 35 10.35 -1.99 8.61
N THR A 36 9.41 -2.73 8.02
CA THR A 36 8.49 -3.62 8.74
C THR A 36 8.80 -5.11 8.59
N TYR A 37 9.91 -5.47 7.97
CA TYR A 37 10.36 -6.87 7.89
C TYR A 37 10.51 -7.55 9.26
N PRO A 38 11.08 -6.90 10.31
CA PRO A 38 11.19 -7.51 11.62
C PRO A 38 9.85 -7.88 12.25
N HIS A 39 8.81 -7.07 12.02
CA HIS A 39 7.44 -7.34 12.50
C HIS A 39 6.89 -8.62 11.85
N ILE A 40 7.05 -8.75 10.53
CA ILE A 40 6.63 -9.93 9.77
C ILE A 40 7.42 -11.16 10.21
N ARG A 41 8.75 -11.04 10.35
CA ARG A 41 9.61 -12.14 10.82
C ARG A 41 9.15 -12.73 12.16
N LEU A 42 8.76 -11.87 13.10
CA LEU A 42 8.24 -12.33 14.39
C LEU A 42 6.88 -13.02 14.23
N ALA A 43 5.97 -12.42 13.47
CA ALA A 43 4.63 -12.98 13.27
C ALA A 43 4.66 -14.35 12.58
N LEU A 44 5.60 -14.58 11.67
CA LEU A 44 5.72 -15.84 10.94
C LEU A 44 6.10 -17.05 11.81
N LYS A 45 6.53 -16.84 13.05
CA LYS A 45 6.75 -17.95 14.00
C LYS A 45 5.45 -18.61 14.42
N ASP A 46 4.38 -17.82 14.55
CA ASP A 46 3.05 -18.27 15.00
C ASP A 46 2.03 -18.32 13.85
N ALA A 47 2.34 -17.66 12.72
CA ALA A 47 1.51 -17.58 11.52
C ALA A 47 2.34 -17.89 10.25
N PRO A 48 2.87 -19.14 10.10
CA PRO A 48 3.85 -19.49 9.06
C PRO A 48 3.28 -19.46 7.64
N ASP A 49 1.97 -19.63 7.46
CA ASP A 49 1.32 -19.79 6.15
C ASP A 49 0.92 -18.44 5.51
N TYR A 50 1.40 -17.34 6.03
CA TYR A 50 1.20 -16.07 5.38
C TYR A 50 1.82 -16.03 3.99
N VAL A 51 1.03 -15.65 2.99
CA VAL A 51 1.49 -15.19 1.68
C VAL A 51 2.07 -13.79 1.85
N VAL A 52 3.34 -13.59 1.54
CA VAL A 52 4.04 -12.32 1.76
C VAL A 52 4.36 -11.65 0.44
N SER A 53 3.78 -10.46 0.26
CA SER A 53 4.12 -9.53 -0.81
C SER A 53 5.09 -8.47 -0.30
N THR A 54 6.15 -8.22 -1.07
CA THR A 54 7.02 -7.06 -0.86
C THR A 54 7.36 -6.36 -2.17
N LYS A 55 7.93 -5.17 -2.07
CA LYS A 55 8.29 -4.33 -3.21
C LYS A 55 9.48 -3.45 -2.89
N ALA A 56 10.27 -3.15 -3.91
CA ALA A 56 11.44 -2.30 -3.76
C ALA A 56 11.65 -1.40 -4.99
N TYR A 57 12.33 -0.28 -4.79
CA TYR A 57 12.84 0.55 -5.87
C TYR A 57 14.13 -0.08 -6.40
N VAL A 58 14.03 -0.77 -7.52
CA VAL A 58 15.13 -1.47 -8.17
C VAL A 58 15.06 -1.23 -9.67
N TRP A 59 16.20 -1.06 -10.34
CA TRP A 59 16.26 -0.68 -11.75
C TRP A 59 17.17 -1.59 -12.59
N ASP A 60 18.09 -2.33 -11.95
CA ASP A 60 19.01 -3.26 -12.57
C ASP A 60 19.10 -4.58 -11.79
N GLU A 61 19.89 -5.51 -12.29
CA GLU A 61 20.11 -6.81 -11.64
C GLU A 61 20.74 -6.68 -10.25
N ALA A 62 21.72 -5.79 -10.09
CA ALA A 62 22.45 -5.64 -8.84
C ALA A 62 21.56 -5.10 -7.73
N THR A 63 20.77 -4.07 -8.02
CA THR A 63 19.82 -3.49 -7.06
C THR A 63 18.68 -4.44 -6.71
N ALA A 64 18.19 -5.23 -7.70
CA ALA A 64 17.17 -6.23 -7.47
C ALA A 64 17.67 -7.39 -6.61
N ALA A 65 18.90 -7.88 -6.85
CA ALA A 65 19.53 -8.90 -6.04
C ALA A 65 19.72 -8.45 -4.59
N ALA A 66 20.23 -7.24 -4.39
CA ALA A 66 20.41 -6.68 -3.06
C ALA A 66 19.09 -6.51 -2.30
N ALA A 67 18.02 -6.09 -2.99
CA ALA A 67 16.69 -5.93 -2.38
C ALA A 67 16.06 -7.28 -2.00
N LEU A 68 16.19 -8.29 -2.86
CA LEU A 68 15.70 -9.64 -2.58
C LEU A 68 16.42 -10.25 -1.38
N GLU A 69 17.74 -10.09 -1.29
CA GLU A 69 18.54 -10.56 -0.16
C GLU A 69 18.13 -9.84 1.15
N ARG A 70 17.87 -8.52 1.11
CA ARG A 70 17.33 -7.80 2.27
C ARG A 70 15.98 -8.34 2.71
N ALA A 71 15.09 -8.68 1.76
CA ALA A 71 13.80 -9.27 2.05
C ALA A 71 13.96 -10.64 2.73
N PHE A 72 14.79 -11.52 2.19
CA PHE A 72 15.07 -12.83 2.78
C PHE A 72 15.58 -12.72 4.22
N ARG A 73 16.63 -11.92 4.43
CA ARG A 73 17.22 -11.73 5.77
C ARG A 73 16.25 -11.05 6.73
N GLY A 74 15.53 -10.03 6.27
CA GLY A 74 14.63 -9.25 7.11
C GLY A 74 13.39 -10.01 7.54
N ILE A 75 12.78 -10.75 6.61
CA ILE A 75 11.58 -11.55 6.83
C ILE A 75 11.94 -12.91 7.47
N GLY A 76 13.14 -13.42 7.22
CA GLY A 76 13.61 -14.71 7.74
C GLY A 76 13.08 -15.91 6.94
N ARG A 77 12.93 -15.74 5.64
CA ARG A 77 12.56 -16.77 4.65
C ARG A 77 13.53 -16.72 3.48
N ASP A 78 13.71 -17.82 2.78
CA ASP A 78 14.44 -17.96 1.52
C ASP A 78 13.52 -17.92 0.28
N TYR A 79 12.25 -17.61 0.51
CA TYR A 79 11.20 -17.51 -0.50
C TYR A 79 10.29 -16.32 -0.21
N ILE A 80 9.91 -15.57 -1.27
CA ILE A 80 8.93 -14.48 -1.23
C ILE A 80 7.80 -14.81 -2.22
N ASP A 81 6.58 -14.81 -1.73
CA ASP A 81 5.41 -15.18 -2.55
C ASP A 81 5.17 -14.19 -3.70
N LEU A 82 5.34 -12.88 -3.46
CA LEU A 82 5.18 -11.84 -4.48
C LEU A 82 6.24 -10.75 -4.28
N PHE A 83 7.09 -10.54 -5.29
CA PHE A 83 8.06 -9.43 -5.31
C PHE A 83 7.73 -8.45 -6.44
N MET A 84 7.61 -7.15 -6.12
CA MET A 84 7.18 -6.14 -7.07
C MET A 84 8.18 -5.00 -7.24
N LEU A 85 8.24 -4.43 -8.44
CA LEU A 85 8.79 -3.08 -8.63
C LEU A 85 7.88 -2.06 -7.95
N HIS A 86 8.48 -1.17 -7.14
CA HIS A 86 7.72 -0.18 -6.37
C HIS A 86 7.44 1.07 -7.20
N GLU A 87 6.19 1.54 -7.22
CA GLU A 87 5.72 2.82 -7.79
C GLU A 87 6.20 3.11 -9.22
N GLN A 88 5.91 2.19 -10.13
CA GLN A 88 6.14 2.41 -11.55
C GLN A 88 5.11 3.38 -12.12
N GLU A 89 5.52 4.25 -13.05
CA GLU A 89 4.67 5.35 -13.54
C GLU A 89 4.19 5.17 -14.98
N SER A 90 4.99 4.51 -15.83
CA SER A 90 4.73 4.49 -17.28
C SER A 90 5.44 3.35 -17.99
N LEU A 91 5.19 3.23 -19.29
CA LEU A 91 5.95 2.36 -20.18
C LEU A 91 7.46 2.65 -20.12
N TYR A 92 7.85 3.91 -19.96
CA TYR A 92 9.26 4.30 -19.95
C TYR A 92 9.95 3.86 -18.66
N THR A 93 9.28 3.98 -17.50
CA THR A 93 9.83 3.48 -16.25
C THR A 93 9.95 1.96 -16.27
N LEU A 94 8.94 1.24 -16.80
CA LEU A 94 9.00 -0.21 -16.93
C LEU A 94 10.15 -0.67 -17.85
N ARG A 95 10.39 0.03 -18.98
CA ARG A 95 11.52 -0.23 -19.86
C ARG A 95 12.86 0.06 -19.20
N GLY A 96 12.95 1.17 -18.45
CA GLY A 96 14.16 1.54 -17.72
C GLY A 96 14.51 0.53 -16.60
N HIS A 97 13.52 -0.21 -16.11
CA HIS A 97 13.68 -1.20 -15.03
C HIS A 97 13.53 -2.66 -15.55
N GLU A 98 13.58 -2.89 -16.86
CA GLU A 98 13.38 -4.21 -17.44
C GLU A 98 14.47 -5.21 -17.03
N GLU A 99 15.68 -4.75 -16.77
CA GLU A 99 16.78 -5.59 -16.27
C GLU A 99 16.44 -6.19 -14.89
N ALA A 100 15.91 -5.37 -13.99
CA ALA A 100 15.43 -5.82 -12.68
C ALA A 100 14.27 -6.84 -12.84
N LEU A 101 13.31 -6.59 -13.74
CA LEU A 101 12.22 -7.55 -14.03
C LEU A 101 12.75 -8.88 -14.54
N LYS A 102 13.73 -8.88 -15.45
CA LYS A 102 14.38 -10.10 -15.96
C LYS A 102 15.07 -10.88 -14.85
N TYR A 103 15.77 -10.19 -13.94
CA TYR A 103 16.37 -10.81 -12.77
C TYR A 103 15.32 -11.46 -11.87
N LEU A 104 14.26 -10.74 -11.50
CA LEU A 104 13.18 -11.25 -10.65
C LEU A 104 12.49 -12.47 -11.31
N ARG A 105 12.31 -12.44 -12.63
CA ARG A 105 11.77 -13.58 -13.36
C ARG A 105 12.68 -14.82 -13.26
N ARG A 106 13.99 -14.66 -13.39
CA ARG A 106 14.95 -15.76 -13.16
C ARG A 106 14.86 -16.29 -11.73
N GLN A 107 14.70 -15.41 -10.73
CA GLN A 107 14.54 -15.83 -9.33
C GLN A 107 13.24 -16.61 -9.10
N LYS A 108 12.18 -16.28 -9.82
CA LYS A 108 10.97 -17.10 -9.84
C LYS A 108 11.23 -18.49 -10.43
N GLU A 109 11.93 -18.59 -11.56
CA GLU A 109 12.28 -19.86 -12.20
C GLU A 109 13.17 -20.74 -11.31
N LEU A 110 13.97 -20.14 -10.44
CA LEU A 110 14.78 -20.81 -9.42
C LEU A 110 13.98 -21.17 -8.15
N GLY A 111 12.71 -20.77 -8.05
CA GLY A 111 11.86 -21.07 -6.90
C GLY A 111 12.02 -20.14 -5.69
N HIS A 112 12.72 -19.01 -5.84
CA HIS A 112 12.91 -18.03 -4.78
C HIS A 112 11.78 -17.01 -4.69
N ILE A 113 11.02 -16.82 -5.77
CA ILE A 113 9.86 -15.91 -5.86
C ILE A 113 8.68 -16.68 -6.44
N GLY A 114 7.48 -16.47 -5.91
CA GLY A 114 6.24 -17.08 -6.41
C GLY A 114 5.67 -16.35 -7.62
N ALA A 115 5.59 -15.02 -7.54
CA ALA A 115 5.14 -14.17 -8.64
C ALA A 115 5.91 -12.84 -8.69
N VAL A 116 6.00 -12.26 -9.89
CA VAL A 116 6.63 -10.96 -10.13
C VAL A 116 5.55 -9.94 -10.49
N GLY A 117 5.64 -8.73 -9.91
CA GLY A 117 4.64 -7.70 -10.14
C GLY A 117 5.18 -6.29 -10.13
N VAL A 118 4.24 -5.34 -10.23
CA VAL A 118 4.52 -3.91 -10.13
C VAL A 118 3.45 -3.20 -9.31
N SER A 119 3.82 -2.18 -8.55
CA SER A 119 2.88 -1.25 -7.92
C SER A 119 2.85 0.07 -8.67
N THR A 120 1.67 0.72 -8.72
CA THR A 120 1.51 1.96 -9.47
C THR A 120 0.34 2.82 -9.00
N HIS A 121 0.45 4.13 -9.19
CA HIS A 121 -0.62 5.11 -9.06
C HIS A 121 -1.14 5.62 -10.42
N PHE A 122 -0.63 5.06 -11.52
CA PHE A 122 -0.88 5.53 -12.89
C PHE A 122 -1.64 4.50 -13.71
N SER A 123 -2.77 4.90 -14.30
CA SER A 123 -3.56 4.05 -15.21
C SER A 123 -2.77 3.66 -16.46
N GLY A 124 -1.95 4.59 -16.96
CA GLY A 124 -1.04 4.36 -18.10
C GLY A 124 0.00 3.29 -17.81
N CYS A 125 0.49 3.18 -16.57
CA CYS A 125 1.39 2.11 -16.17
C CYS A 125 0.68 0.76 -16.12
N VAL A 126 -0.56 0.69 -15.62
CA VAL A 126 -1.37 -0.54 -15.63
C VAL A 126 -1.52 -1.07 -17.07
N ARG A 127 -1.89 -0.18 -18.02
CA ARG A 127 -1.97 -0.54 -19.45
C ARG A 127 -0.62 -0.99 -20.02
N ALA A 128 0.47 -0.29 -19.65
CA ALA A 128 1.81 -0.62 -20.14
C ALA A 128 2.31 -1.98 -19.64
N ALA A 129 1.95 -2.37 -18.42
CA ALA A 129 2.36 -3.63 -17.81
C ALA A 129 1.92 -4.86 -18.62
N THR A 130 0.81 -4.79 -19.37
CA THR A 130 0.34 -5.88 -20.25
C THR A 130 1.33 -6.24 -21.38
N ARG A 131 2.31 -5.37 -21.65
CA ARG A 131 3.36 -5.59 -22.66
C ARG A 131 4.59 -6.31 -22.09
N PHE A 132 4.61 -6.58 -20.80
CA PHE A 132 5.73 -7.24 -20.13
C PHE A 132 5.28 -8.61 -19.60
N PRO A 133 5.57 -9.71 -20.31
CA PRO A 133 5.09 -11.03 -19.92
C PRO A 133 5.68 -11.53 -18.59
N MET A 134 6.64 -10.83 -18.04
CA MET A 134 7.21 -11.10 -16.72
C MET A 134 6.33 -10.58 -15.58
N ILE A 135 5.40 -9.65 -15.86
CA ILE A 135 4.51 -9.06 -14.87
C ILE A 135 3.25 -9.92 -14.77
N GLU A 136 3.05 -10.54 -13.62
CA GLU A 136 1.93 -11.45 -13.34
C GLU A 136 0.91 -10.82 -12.38
N VAL A 137 1.34 -9.80 -11.61
CA VAL A 137 0.49 -9.11 -10.64
C VAL A 137 0.70 -7.60 -10.73
N ILE A 138 -0.38 -6.86 -10.72
CA ILE A 138 -0.35 -5.39 -10.58
C ILE A 138 -1.00 -5.00 -9.27
N HIS A 139 -0.34 -4.07 -8.55
CA HIS A 139 -0.82 -3.45 -7.32
C HIS A 139 -1.19 -1.98 -7.61
N PRO A 140 -2.38 -1.73 -8.18
CA PRO A 140 -2.81 -0.39 -8.58
C PRO A 140 -3.43 0.36 -7.41
N LEU A 141 -3.31 1.69 -7.43
CA LEU A 141 -4.09 2.55 -6.57
C LEU A 141 -5.50 2.69 -7.15
N ILE A 142 -6.50 2.25 -6.39
CA ILE A 142 -7.90 2.50 -6.74
C ILE A 142 -8.78 2.63 -5.50
N ASN A 143 -9.72 3.55 -5.54
CA ASN A 143 -10.76 3.75 -4.53
C ASN A 143 -11.99 4.43 -5.15
N ARG A 144 -13.10 4.41 -4.44
CA ARG A 144 -14.39 4.93 -4.87
C ARG A 144 -14.36 6.37 -5.43
N ALA A 145 -13.46 7.20 -4.94
CA ALA A 145 -13.36 8.61 -5.32
C ALA A 145 -12.19 8.93 -6.28
N GLY A 146 -11.41 7.92 -6.73
CA GLY A 146 -10.24 8.12 -7.60
C GLY A 146 -9.11 8.92 -6.96
N ILE A 147 -9.13 9.09 -5.63
CA ILE A 147 -8.13 9.91 -4.92
C ILE A 147 -6.76 9.25 -5.02
N GLY A 148 -5.80 9.99 -5.59
CA GLY A 148 -4.40 9.58 -5.71
C GLY A 148 -4.04 8.93 -7.04
N ILE A 149 -4.97 8.75 -7.96
CA ILE A 149 -4.67 8.43 -9.36
C ILE A 149 -3.99 9.66 -9.98
N GLN A 150 -2.84 9.45 -10.64
CA GLN A 150 -1.96 10.55 -11.05
C GLN A 150 -2.19 11.00 -12.50
N ASP A 151 -2.72 10.12 -13.36
CA ASP A 151 -2.79 10.33 -14.81
C ASP A 151 -4.19 10.12 -15.41
N GLY A 152 -5.23 10.16 -14.58
CA GLY A 152 -6.59 9.93 -15.06
C GLY A 152 -7.63 9.92 -13.96
N THR A 153 -8.81 9.46 -14.33
CA THR A 153 -9.97 9.29 -13.45
C THR A 153 -10.00 7.90 -12.82
N ARG A 154 -10.97 7.66 -11.95
CA ARG A 154 -11.27 6.31 -11.45
C ARG A 154 -11.64 5.37 -12.59
N GLU A 155 -12.49 5.83 -13.50
CA GLU A 155 -12.97 5.10 -14.67
C GLU A 155 -11.79 4.70 -15.59
N ASP A 156 -10.82 5.59 -15.82
CA ASP A 156 -9.60 5.28 -16.59
C ASP A 156 -8.78 4.17 -15.94
N MET A 157 -8.70 4.17 -14.59
CA MET A 157 -8.01 3.11 -13.85
C MET A 157 -8.79 1.78 -13.90
N GLU A 158 -10.13 1.81 -13.76
CA GLU A 158 -10.98 0.62 -13.89
C GLU A 158 -10.85 -0.02 -15.28
N ASP A 159 -10.82 0.80 -16.35
CA ASP A 159 -10.61 0.33 -17.72
C ASP A 159 -9.21 -0.27 -17.93
N ALA A 160 -8.19 0.35 -17.33
CA ALA A 160 -6.83 -0.18 -17.37
C ALA A 160 -6.72 -1.52 -16.63
N ILE A 161 -7.37 -1.64 -15.48
CA ILE A 161 -7.42 -2.89 -14.70
C ILE A 161 -8.16 -3.99 -15.48
N ARG A 162 -9.31 -3.66 -16.08
CA ARG A 162 -10.08 -4.60 -16.92
C ARG A 162 -9.19 -5.15 -18.05
N MET A 163 -8.49 -4.26 -18.76
CA MET A 163 -7.52 -4.66 -19.78
C MET A 163 -6.45 -5.61 -19.22
N ALA A 164 -5.85 -5.29 -18.07
CA ALA A 164 -4.82 -6.15 -17.48
C ALA A 164 -5.36 -7.55 -17.12
N ARG A 165 -6.59 -7.62 -16.61
CA ARG A 165 -7.26 -8.92 -16.33
C ARG A 165 -7.51 -9.74 -17.59
N ASP A 166 -7.87 -9.11 -18.71
CA ASP A 166 -8.03 -9.79 -20.00
C ASP A 166 -6.71 -10.43 -20.48
N PHE A 167 -5.56 -9.92 -20.03
CA PHE A 167 -4.23 -10.52 -20.22
C PHE A 167 -3.85 -11.55 -19.15
N GLY A 168 -4.76 -11.89 -18.23
CA GLY A 168 -4.51 -12.87 -17.15
C GLY A 168 -3.67 -12.35 -15.99
N ILE A 169 -3.51 -11.03 -15.85
CA ILE A 169 -2.74 -10.42 -14.76
C ILE A 169 -3.62 -10.31 -13.50
N GLY A 170 -3.10 -10.78 -12.37
CA GLY A 170 -3.75 -10.66 -11.07
C GLY A 170 -3.76 -9.22 -10.54
N ILE A 171 -4.84 -8.81 -9.89
CA ILE A 171 -5.04 -7.43 -9.40
C ILE A 171 -5.22 -7.41 -7.90
N PHE A 172 -4.28 -6.80 -7.24
CA PHE A 172 -4.27 -6.63 -5.79
C PHE A 172 -4.22 -5.13 -5.45
N ALA A 173 -5.36 -4.54 -5.13
CA ALA A 173 -5.53 -3.09 -5.04
C ALA A 173 -4.94 -2.47 -3.78
N MET A 174 -4.52 -1.20 -3.86
CA MET A 174 -4.10 -0.41 -2.70
C MET A 174 -4.99 0.82 -2.47
N LYS A 175 -4.93 1.33 -1.23
CA LYS A 175 -5.54 2.59 -0.78
C LYS A 175 -7.07 2.67 -0.97
N PRO A 176 -7.85 1.63 -0.60
CA PRO A 176 -9.31 1.66 -0.72
C PRO A 176 -9.93 2.82 0.06
N LEU A 177 -9.31 3.26 1.15
CA LEU A 177 -9.73 4.44 1.93
C LEU A 177 -9.06 5.76 1.46
N GLY A 178 -8.54 5.81 0.22
CA GLY A 178 -7.94 7.03 -0.35
C GLY A 178 -6.81 7.62 0.51
N GLY A 179 -5.98 6.76 1.12
CA GLY A 179 -4.93 7.23 2.02
C GLY A 179 -5.44 7.89 3.31
N GLY A 180 -6.66 7.59 3.74
CA GLY A 180 -7.33 8.13 4.91
C GLY A 180 -8.40 9.19 4.60
N HIS A 181 -8.52 9.65 3.34
CA HIS A 181 -9.49 10.69 2.95
C HIS A 181 -10.94 10.21 2.96
N LEU A 182 -11.16 8.90 2.89
CA LEU A 182 -12.49 8.28 2.86
C LEU A 182 -12.87 7.63 4.20
N ILE A 183 -12.15 7.93 5.30
CA ILE A 183 -12.44 7.35 6.62
C ILE A 183 -13.83 7.76 7.12
N SER A 184 -14.28 8.99 6.85
CA SER A 184 -15.64 9.44 7.22
C SER A 184 -16.75 8.67 6.51
N ASP A 185 -16.44 8.01 5.40
CA ASP A 185 -17.35 7.21 4.59
C ASP A 185 -16.73 5.82 4.31
N ASN A 186 -16.10 5.26 5.36
CA ASN A 186 -15.31 4.04 5.28
C ASN A 186 -16.13 2.83 4.78
N ALA A 187 -17.38 2.68 5.24
CA ALA A 187 -18.24 1.58 4.84
C ALA A 187 -18.50 1.58 3.33
N ALA A 188 -18.87 2.73 2.73
CA ALA A 188 -19.09 2.81 1.29
C ALA A 188 -17.79 2.68 0.49
N ALA A 189 -16.67 3.19 1.02
CA ALA A 189 -15.37 3.06 0.38
C ALA A 189 -14.87 1.61 0.35
N LEU A 190 -15.08 0.85 1.44
CA LEU A 190 -14.73 -0.55 1.50
C LEU A 190 -15.69 -1.42 0.67
N ARG A 191 -16.98 -1.14 0.72
CA ARG A 191 -17.97 -1.85 -0.11
C ARG A 191 -17.60 -1.77 -1.59
N TYR A 192 -17.23 -0.59 -2.09
CA TYR A 192 -16.74 -0.44 -3.46
C TYR A 192 -15.55 -1.36 -3.77
N ALA A 193 -14.58 -1.46 -2.88
CA ALA A 193 -13.39 -2.29 -3.10
C ALA A 193 -13.69 -3.80 -2.98
N ILE A 194 -14.52 -4.18 -2.00
CA ILE A 194 -14.89 -5.59 -1.72
C ILE A 194 -15.80 -6.16 -2.83
N GLU A 195 -16.77 -5.38 -3.27
CA GLU A 195 -17.76 -5.82 -4.27
C GLU A 195 -17.26 -5.66 -5.71
N SER A 196 -16.08 -5.07 -5.93
CA SER A 196 -15.52 -4.88 -7.27
C SER A 196 -15.10 -6.22 -7.91
N PRO A 197 -15.70 -6.59 -9.06
CA PRO A 197 -15.30 -7.81 -9.77
C PRO A 197 -13.91 -7.68 -10.46
N LEU A 198 -13.32 -6.49 -10.41
CA LEU A 198 -12.03 -6.19 -11.02
C LEU A 198 -10.84 -6.52 -10.11
N LEU A 199 -11.08 -6.73 -8.82
CA LEU A 199 -10.04 -6.87 -7.81
C LEU A 199 -10.02 -8.29 -7.25
N ASP A 200 -8.85 -8.92 -7.24
CA ASP A 200 -8.65 -10.25 -6.65
C ASP A 200 -8.37 -10.15 -5.14
N SER A 201 -7.74 -9.03 -4.72
CA SER A 201 -7.45 -8.72 -3.32
C SER A 201 -7.30 -7.22 -3.09
N VAL A 202 -7.35 -6.82 -1.81
CA VAL A 202 -7.25 -5.41 -1.40
C VAL A 202 -6.31 -5.27 -0.20
N ALA A 203 -5.25 -4.45 -0.35
CA ALA A 203 -4.36 -4.10 0.73
C ALA A 203 -4.96 -3.03 1.64
N MET A 204 -5.05 -3.32 2.92
CA MET A 204 -5.56 -2.40 3.94
C MET A 204 -4.55 -2.22 5.07
N GLY A 205 -4.30 -0.95 5.44
CA GLY A 205 -3.54 -0.62 6.65
C GLY A 205 -4.45 -0.67 7.87
N MET A 206 -4.06 -1.44 8.88
CA MET A 206 -4.76 -1.58 10.16
C MET A 206 -3.77 -1.38 11.30
N GLN A 207 -4.13 -0.61 12.31
CA GLN A 207 -3.24 -0.22 13.41
C GLN A 207 -3.68 -0.75 14.77
N THR A 208 -4.88 -1.32 14.87
CA THR A 208 -5.45 -1.84 16.11
C THR A 208 -6.22 -3.14 15.85
N PHE A 209 -6.41 -3.93 16.90
CA PHE A 209 -7.22 -5.15 16.85
C PHE A 209 -8.66 -4.88 16.40
N ASP A 210 -9.28 -3.81 16.90
CA ASP A 210 -10.64 -3.43 16.50
C ASP A 210 -10.75 -3.05 15.02
N GLU A 211 -9.70 -2.42 14.43
CA GLU A 211 -9.66 -2.15 13.00
C GLU A 211 -9.57 -3.44 12.19
N ILE A 212 -8.78 -4.41 12.66
CA ILE A 212 -8.70 -5.74 12.05
C ILE A 212 -10.08 -6.40 12.09
N ASP A 213 -10.70 -6.47 13.28
CA ASP A 213 -12.01 -7.10 13.48
C ASP A 213 -13.12 -6.43 12.66
N ALA A 214 -13.12 -5.11 12.57
CA ALA A 214 -14.11 -4.38 11.79
C ALA A 214 -13.91 -4.59 10.28
N ASN A 215 -12.67 -4.60 9.81
CA ASN A 215 -12.37 -4.83 8.41
C ASN A 215 -12.68 -6.27 7.99
N VAL A 216 -12.32 -7.26 8.80
CA VAL A 216 -12.68 -8.67 8.53
C VAL A 216 -14.20 -8.82 8.47
N ALA A 217 -14.94 -8.27 9.45
CA ALA A 217 -16.40 -8.30 9.43
C ALA A 217 -16.98 -7.66 8.17
N ALA A 218 -16.40 -6.55 7.69
CA ALA A 218 -16.84 -5.91 6.44
C ALA A 218 -16.62 -6.82 5.21
N PHE A 219 -15.52 -7.56 5.15
CA PHE A 219 -15.29 -8.58 4.11
C PHE A 219 -16.26 -9.76 4.20
N GLU A 220 -16.78 -10.06 5.39
CA GLU A 220 -17.85 -11.04 5.63
C GLU A 220 -19.26 -10.47 5.39
N GLY A 221 -19.37 -9.18 4.99
CA GLY A 221 -20.64 -8.50 4.70
C GLY A 221 -21.22 -7.70 5.86
N ASP A 222 -20.62 -7.73 7.06
CA ASP A 222 -21.08 -6.95 8.22
C ASP A 222 -20.31 -5.63 8.35
N PHE A 223 -20.91 -4.54 7.92
CA PHE A 223 -20.36 -3.19 8.00
C PHE A 223 -20.72 -2.44 9.30
N SER A 224 -21.48 -3.05 10.21
CA SER A 224 -21.95 -2.38 11.44
C SER A 224 -20.84 -1.91 12.35
N LYS A 225 -19.71 -2.64 12.39
CA LYS A 225 -18.54 -2.29 13.19
C LYS A 225 -17.75 -1.10 12.63
N MET A 226 -17.89 -0.80 11.35
CA MET A 226 -17.18 0.31 10.71
C MET A 226 -17.60 1.68 11.25
N GLU A 227 -18.84 1.84 11.69
CA GLU A 227 -19.32 3.09 12.26
C GLU A 227 -18.65 3.45 13.58
N ARG A 228 -18.33 2.46 14.41
CA ARG A 228 -17.66 2.64 15.70
C ARG A 228 -16.23 3.17 15.56
N LEU A 229 -15.61 2.93 14.41
CA LEU A 229 -14.24 3.42 14.12
C LEU A 229 -14.18 4.92 13.82
N LYS A 230 -15.32 5.57 13.55
CA LYS A 230 -15.40 7.01 13.23
C LYS A 230 -15.12 7.90 14.45
N ASP A 231 -15.43 7.43 15.66
CA ASP A 231 -15.39 8.21 16.91
C ASP A 231 -14.03 8.18 17.64
N ARG A 232 -13.01 7.64 17.01
CA ARG A 232 -11.66 7.55 17.62
C ARG A 232 -10.94 8.89 17.63
N PRO A 233 -10.11 9.15 18.67
CA PRO A 233 -9.23 10.31 18.69
C PRO A 233 -8.34 10.32 17.47
N ARG A 234 -8.40 11.40 16.68
CA ARG A 234 -7.59 11.53 15.47
C ARG A 234 -6.23 12.13 15.82
N LYS A 235 -5.20 11.65 15.12
CA LYS A 235 -3.88 12.29 15.13
C LYS A 235 -3.42 12.57 13.69
N ILE A 236 -2.54 13.55 13.56
CA ILE A 236 -1.93 13.88 12.29
C ILE A 236 -0.46 13.44 12.30
N MET A 237 -0.03 12.82 11.23
CA MET A 237 1.34 12.37 11.04
C MET A 237 1.89 12.92 9.72
N VAL A 238 3.15 13.36 9.73
CA VAL A 238 3.90 13.74 8.53
C VAL A 238 5.07 12.78 8.40
N HIS A 239 5.08 12.01 7.32
CA HIS A 239 6.14 11.04 7.06
C HIS A 239 7.41 11.69 6.53
N ASP A 240 8.53 10.97 6.64
CA ASP A 240 9.89 11.43 6.33
C ASP A 240 10.16 11.67 4.83
N TRP A 241 9.34 11.13 3.94
CA TRP A 241 9.40 11.43 2.49
C TRP A 241 8.67 12.71 2.08
N CYS A 242 8.36 13.61 3.02
CA CYS A 242 7.81 14.92 2.71
C CYS A 242 8.84 15.78 1.98
N GLU A 243 8.48 16.27 0.79
CA GLU A 243 9.34 17.11 -0.05
C GLU A 243 9.19 18.62 0.22
N GLY A 244 8.40 19.01 1.22
CA GLY A 244 8.21 20.41 1.58
C GLY A 244 7.51 21.26 0.53
N CYS A 245 6.72 20.70 -0.36
CA CYS A 245 6.10 21.41 -1.51
C CYS A 245 5.08 22.51 -1.13
N GLY A 246 4.69 22.64 0.14
CA GLY A 246 3.85 23.73 0.67
C GLY A 246 2.34 23.59 0.46
N ARG A 247 1.85 22.72 -0.43
CA ARG A 247 0.41 22.60 -0.76
C ARG A 247 -0.49 22.35 0.44
N CYS A 248 0.00 21.63 1.44
CA CYS A 248 -0.71 21.38 2.69
C CYS A 248 -0.88 22.67 3.52
N ALA A 249 0.14 23.52 3.57
CA ALA A 249 0.11 24.80 4.29
C ALA A 249 -0.85 25.79 3.62
N GLU A 250 -0.83 25.88 2.28
CA GLU A 250 -1.76 26.71 1.51
C GLU A 250 -3.22 26.29 1.73
N ARG A 251 -3.46 24.97 1.83
CA ARG A 251 -4.80 24.42 2.00
C ARG A 251 -5.33 24.51 3.43
N CYS A 252 -4.47 24.71 4.43
CA CYS A 252 -4.85 24.72 5.82
C CYS A 252 -5.54 26.03 6.23
N ARG A 253 -6.86 26.02 6.39
CA ARG A 253 -7.64 27.18 6.86
C ARG A 253 -7.32 27.58 8.30
N GLN A 254 -6.90 26.62 9.12
CA GLN A 254 -6.54 26.84 10.53
C GLN A 254 -5.11 27.37 10.69
N LYS A 255 -4.33 27.46 9.61
CA LYS A 255 -2.90 27.81 9.67
C LYS A 255 -2.11 26.93 10.67
N ALA A 256 -2.55 25.68 10.81
CA ALA A 256 -2.00 24.68 11.72
C ALA A 256 -0.86 23.86 11.10
N ILE A 257 -0.43 24.16 9.88
CA ILE A 257 0.66 23.46 9.21
C ILE A 257 1.49 24.45 8.42
N ALA A 258 2.80 24.33 8.52
CA ALA A 258 3.79 25.13 7.80
C ALA A 258 4.89 24.23 7.25
N VAL A 259 5.68 24.74 6.30
CA VAL A 259 6.93 24.10 5.86
C VAL A 259 8.08 24.73 6.64
N VAL A 260 8.81 23.91 7.38
CA VAL A 260 9.99 24.28 8.15
C VAL A 260 11.11 23.33 7.74
N ASP A 261 12.26 23.85 7.40
CA ASP A 261 13.44 23.08 6.97
C ASP A 261 13.11 22.02 5.89
N GLY A 262 12.31 22.44 4.89
CA GLY A 262 11.96 21.60 3.75
C GLY A 262 10.92 20.50 4.08
N ARG A 263 10.24 20.57 5.23
CA ARG A 263 9.26 19.57 5.66
C ARG A 263 8.01 20.21 6.25
N ALA A 264 6.86 19.58 6.05
CA ALA A 264 5.62 20.00 6.70
C ALA A 264 5.68 19.72 8.20
N VAL A 265 5.41 20.74 9.01
CA VAL A 265 5.32 20.68 10.48
C VAL A 265 3.93 21.09 10.91
N VAL A 266 3.33 20.36 11.84
CA VAL A 266 1.96 20.59 12.32
C VAL A 266 1.97 21.16 13.73
N ASP A 267 1.27 22.27 13.89
CA ASP A 267 0.91 22.82 15.20
C ASP A 267 -0.36 22.12 15.70
N ALA A 268 -0.17 21.15 16.59
CA ALA A 268 -1.26 20.35 17.14
C ALA A 268 -2.29 21.19 17.94
N SER A 269 -1.88 22.33 18.47
CA SER A 269 -2.78 23.23 19.24
C SER A 269 -3.81 23.92 18.36
N LYS A 270 -3.51 24.09 17.07
CA LYS A 270 -4.39 24.70 16.06
C LYS A 270 -5.09 23.66 15.18
N CYS A 271 -4.60 22.43 15.16
CA CYS A 271 -5.09 21.40 14.24
C CYS A 271 -6.44 20.85 14.71
N VAL A 272 -7.44 20.92 13.84
CA VAL A 272 -8.80 20.35 14.07
C VAL A 272 -8.99 19.01 13.34
N PHE A 273 -7.93 18.37 12.89
CA PHE A 273 -7.90 17.05 12.24
C PHE A 273 -8.88 16.91 11.06
N CYS A 274 -9.15 17.99 10.32
CA CYS A 274 -10.10 18.01 9.20
C CYS A 274 -9.62 17.27 7.93
N GLY A 275 -8.34 16.92 7.83
CA GLY A 275 -7.77 16.12 6.73
C GLY A 275 -7.51 16.88 5.41
N TYR A 276 -7.83 18.17 5.28
CA TYR A 276 -7.62 18.91 4.03
C TYR A 276 -6.16 19.00 3.59
N CYS A 277 -5.23 19.10 4.54
CA CYS A 277 -3.79 19.07 4.26
C CYS A 277 -3.33 17.73 3.69
N ALA A 278 -3.83 16.64 4.25
CA ALA A 278 -3.55 15.30 3.76
C ALA A 278 -4.08 15.13 2.33
N ARG A 279 -5.32 15.58 2.05
CA ARG A 279 -5.92 15.54 0.71
C ARG A 279 -5.15 16.37 -0.33
N ALA A 280 -4.47 17.44 0.11
CA ALA A 280 -3.66 18.29 -0.76
C ALA A 280 -2.25 17.74 -1.00
N CYS A 281 -1.84 16.68 -0.31
CA CYS A 281 -0.50 16.12 -0.39
C CYS A 281 -0.40 15.11 -1.54
N PRO A 282 0.34 15.42 -2.62
CA PRO A 282 0.46 14.52 -3.77
C PRO A 282 1.26 13.25 -3.45
N GLN A 283 2.21 13.33 -2.51
CA GLN A 283 3.02 12.20 -2.06
C GLN A 283 2.36 11.36 -0.96
N PHE A 284 1.15 11.71 -0.51
CA PHE A 284 0.48 11.03 0.60
C PHE A 284 1.32 10.93 1.90
N CYS A 285 2.28 11.82 2.10
CA CYS A 285 3.13 11.83 3.29
C CYS A 285 2.41 12.35 4.54
N ILE A 286 1.24 13.00 4.40
CA ILE A 286 0.42 13.45 5.53
C ILE A 286 -0.73 12.48 5.74
N LYS A 287 -0.89 11.99 6.97
CA LYS A 287 -1.99 11.11 7.38
C LYS A 287 -2.75 11.73 8.54
N VAL A 288 -4.06 11.66 8.47
CA VAL A 288 -4.96 11.89 9.61
C VAL A 288 -5.59 10.55 9.94
N VAL A 289 -5.22 10.00 11.06
CA VAL A 289 -5.55 8.65 11.52
C VAL A 289 -6.11 8.68 12.92
#